data_0fbb55a3f9e19dc0b24639294d5c6def
#
_entry.id   0fbb55a3f9e19dc0b24639294d5c6def
#
_cell.length_a   1.000
_cell.length_b   1.000
_cell.length_c   1.000
_cell.angle_alpha   90.00
_cell.angle_beta   90.00
_cell.angle_gamma   90.00
#
_symmetry.space_group_name_H-M   'P 1'
#
loop_
_entity.id
_entity.type
_entity.pdbx_description
1 polymer ?
#
loop_
_entity_poly.entity_id
_entity_poly.type
_entity_poly.pdbx_seq_one_letter_code
_entity_poly.pdbx_strand_id
1 'polypeptide(L)'
;LTTGPYMRRFFFSVNEAVSLIDQALKLKNKLNGKILSAEMKSAKMIDFLKVWTKKFGGKYKIIQSRKGDRQDEYLIGEDELKYAKEMKIKNRKYFVIDFNNLLKKPLKEIVSSENAKRLAQSEIEKIIKFGLKSNDL
;
A
#
# COMPACT_ATOMS: atom_id res chain seq x y z
N LEU A 1 6.03 -21.17 6.41
CA LEU A 1 5.28 -20.78 7.61
C LEU A 1 4.67 -19.40 7.42
N THR A 2 3.46 -19.19 7.91
CA THR A 2 2.80 -17.87 7.90
C THR A 2 2.15 -17.61 9.26
N THR A 3 2.32 -16.40 9.77
CA THR A 3 1.77 -15.99 11.07
C THR A 3 0.43 -15.27 10.95
N GLY A 4 0.12 -14.70 9.79
CA GLY A 4 -1.09 -13.90 9.60
C GLY A 4 -1.66 -14.02 8.20
N PRO A 5 -2.26 -15.18 7.84
CA PRO A 5 -2.74 -15.42 6.48
C PRO A 5 -3.86 -14.45 6.08
N TYR A 6 -4.62 -13.97 7.05
CA TYR A 6 -5.75 -13.05 6.83
C TYR A 6 -5.39 -11.58 7.00
N MET A 7 -4.15 -11.27 7.41
CA MET A 7 -3.65 -9.90 7.48
C MET A 7 -3.65 -9.29 6.10
N ARG A 8 -4.08 -8.03 6.02
CA ARG A 8 -4.07 -7.24 4.80
C ARG A 8 -2.86 -6.32 4.82
N ARG A 9 -2.22 -6.20 3.65
CA ARG A 9 -1.07 -5.33 3.45
C ARG A 9 -1.25 -4.52 2.19
N PHE A 10 -0.67 -3.33 2.15
CA PHE A 10 -0.54 -2.55 0.94
C PHE A 10 0.58 -3.10 0.08
N PHE A 11 0.38 -3.02 -1.22
CA PHE A 11 1.37 -3.46 -2.20
C PHE A 11 1.56 -2.39 -3.27
N PHE A 12 2.80 -2.15 -3.62
CA PHE A 12 3.18 -1.33 -4.76
C PHE A 12 4.50 -1.84 -5.33
N SER A 13 4.70 -1.61 -6.62
CA SER A 13 5.92 -2.00 -7.32
C SER A 13 7.03 -0.95 -7.12
N VAL A 14 8.27 -1.35 -7.37
CA VAL A 14 9.42 -0.41 -7.37
C VAL A 14 9.17 0.74 -8.36
N ASN A 15 8.60 0.47 -9.53
CA ASN A 15 8.29 1.50 -10.51
C ASN A 15 7.24 2.51 -10.00
N GLU A 16 6.28 2.07 -9.20
CA GLU A 16 5.32 2.97 -8.55
C GLU A 16 5.99 3.82 -7.48
N ALA A 17 6.94 3.25 -6.70
CA ALA A 17 7.74 3.99 -5.74
C ALA A 17 8.59 5.07 -6.43
N VAL A 18 9.31 4.71 -7.50
CA VAL A 18 10.08 5.67 -8.31
C VAL A 18 9.18 6.77 -8.88
N SER A 19 8.00 6.40 -9.39
CA SER A 19 7.02 7.37 -9.89
C SER A 19 6.52 8.32 -8.80
N LEU A 20 6.35 7.86 -7.56
CA LEU A 20 5.97 8.70 -6.43
C LEU A 20 7.06 9.73 -6.11
N ILE A 21 8.32 9.30 -6.09
CA ILE A 21 9.47 10.19 -5.87
C ILE A 21 9.57 11.24 -6.98
N ASP A 22 9.45 10.83 -8.24
CA ASP A 22 9.44 11.74 -9.39
C ASP A 22 8.33 12.79 -9.29
N GLN A 23 7.11 12.38 -8.89
CA GLN A 23 6.02 13.32 -8.66
C GLN A 23 6.30 14.28 -7.50
N ALA A 24 6.88 13.80 -6.40
CA ALA A 24 7.26 14.64 -5.28
C ALA A 24 8.29 15.72 -5.70
N LEU A 25 9.29 15.33 -6.49
CA LEU A 25 10.29 16.26 -7.03
C LEU A 25 9.67 17.30 -7.97
N LYS A 26 8.79 16.89 -8.89
CA LYS A 26 8.08 17.80 -9.80
C LYS A 26 7.20 18.80 -9.07
N LEU A 27 6.67 18.43 -7.93
CA LEU A 27 5.77 19.24 -7.12
C LEU A 27 6.45 19.88 -5.90
N LYS A 28 7.79 19.87 -5.82
CA LYS A 28 8.55 20.29 -4.64
C LYS A 28 8.09 21.64 -4.06
N ASN A 29 7.80 22.62 -4.91
CA ASN A 29 7.37 23.94 -4.46
C ASN A 29 5.97 23.93 -3.82
N LYS A 30 5.07 23.04 -4.26
CA LYS A 30 3.72 22.85 -3.69
C LYS A 30 3.72 21.98 -2.44
N LEU A 31 4.68 21.07 -2.36
CA LEU A 31 4.74 20.02 -1.34
C LEU A 31 5.80 20.30 -0.27
N ASN A 32 6.43 21.46 -0.30
CA ASN A 32 7.42 21.81 0.71
C ASN A 32 6.83 21.69 2.12
N GLY A 33 7.48 20.94 3.00
CA GLY A 33 7.02 20.68 4.36
C GLY A 33 5.80 19.74 4.48
N LYS A 34 5.43 19.02 3.39
CA LYS A 34 4.27 18.11 3.35
C LYS A 34 4.68 16.70 2.98
N ILE A 35 3.84 15.75 3.34
CA ILE A 35 4.01 14.34 2.96
C ILE A 35 3.15 14.05 1.75
N LEU A 36 3.73 13.43 0.72
CA LEU A 36 3.01 12.89 -0.43
C LEU A 36 2.93 11.37 -0.32
N SER A 37 1.74 10.83 -0.38
CA SER A 37 1.49 9.40 -0.44
C SER A 37 0.65 9.04 -1.67
N ALA A 38 0.82 7.84 -2.21
CA ALA A 38 0.04 7.36 -3.34
C ALA A 38 -1.11 6.44 -2.87
N GLU A 39 -2.23 6.44 -3.60
CA GLU A 39 -3.23 5.39 -3.44
C GLU A 39 -2.60 4.03 -3.77
N MET A 40 -2.68 3.09 -2.85
CA MET A 40 -2.18 1.73 -3.02
C MET A 40 -3.31 0.72 -2.96
N LYS A 41 -3.13 -0.40 -3.63
CA LYS A 41 -4.02 -1.56 -3.52
C LYS A 41 -3.56 -2.44 -2.38
N SER A 42 -4.49 -3.21 -1.82
CA SER A 42 -4.22 -4.17 -0.76
C SER A 42 -4.57 -5.60 -1.16
N ALA A 43 -3.99 -6.57 -0.46
CA ALA A 43 -4.36 -7.96 -0.55
C ALA A 43 -4.17 -8.66 0.80
N LYS A 44 -4.86 -9.76 1.01
CA LYS A 44 -4.59 -10.66 2.13
C LYS A 44 -3.36 -11.49 1.82
N MET A 45 -2.55 -11.76 2.82
CA MET A 45 -1.36 -12.61 2.64
C MET A 45 -1.71 -14.00 2.12
N ILE A 46 -2.88 -14.54 2.50
CA ILE A 46 -3.36 -15.84 1.99
C ILE A 46 -3.55 -15.84 0.46
N ASP A 47 -3.87 -14.69 -0.15
CA ASP A 47 -4.08 -14.63 -1.60
C ASP A 47 -2.74 -14.81 -2.34
N PHE A 48 -1.66 -14.23 -1.81
CA PHE A 48 -0.30 -14.49 -2.30
C PHE A 48 0.12 -15.95 -2.14
N LEU A 49 -0.15 -16.54 -0.98
CA LEU A 49 0.18 -17.95 -0.70
C LEU A 49 -0.55 -18.89 -1.65
N LYS A 50 -1.83 -18.65 -1.91
CA LYS A 50 -2.62 -19.45 -2.87
C LYS A 50 -2.07 -19.35 -4.29
N VAL A 51 -1.75 -18.14 -4.75
CA VAL A 51 -1.15 -17.94 -6.08
C VAL A 51 0.20 -18.61 -6.18
N TRP A 52 1.05 -18.45 -5.14
CA TRP A 52 2.36 -19.09 -5.08
C TRP A 52 2.27 -20.61 -5.14
N THR A 53 1.49 -21.24 -4.24
CA THR A 53 1.37 -22.71 -4.18
C THR A 53 0.76 -23.29 -5.45
N LYS A 54 -0.20 -22.60 -6.05
CA LYS A 54 -0.79 -23.02 -7.33
C LYS A 54 0.24 -23.03 -8.47
N LYS A 55 1.17 -22.06 -8.45
CA LYS A 55 2.12 -21.86 -9.55
C LYS A 55 3.41 -22.63 -9.39
N PHE A 56 3.94 -22.72 -8.17
CA PHE A 56 5.26 -23.29 -7.87
C PHE A 56 5.18 -24.55 -7.03
N GLY A 57 3.97 -24.96 -6.65
CA GLY A 57 3.78 -26.09 -5.72
C GLY A 57 4.12 -25.72 -4.28
N GLY A 58 4.26 -26.76 -3.45
CA GLY A 58 4.56 -26.62 -2.03
C GLY A 58 3.32 -26.47 -1.16
N LYS A 59 3.54 -26.35 0.14
CA LYS A 59 2.49 -26.19 1.17
C LYS A 59 2.90 -25.10 2.14
N TYR A 60 1.92 -24.42 2.72
CA TYR A 60 2.16 -23.50 3.83
C TYR A 60 1.49 -24.01 5.10
N LYS A 61 2.08 -23.69 6.24
CA LYS A 61 1.53 -23.97 7.56
C LYS A 61 1.24 -22.65 8.27
N ILE A 62 0.03 -22.52 8.79
CA ILE A 62 -0.37 -21.37 9.60
C ILE A 62 0.16 -21.62 11.00
N ILE A 63 0.87 -20.64 11.54
CA ILE A 63 1.36 -20.63 12.91
C ILE A 63 0.76 -19.44 13.66
N GLN A 64 0.90 -19.43 14.96
CA GLN A 64 0.38 -18.35 15.80
C GLN A 64 0.97 -16.99 15.39
N SER A 65 0.12 -15.98 15.32
CA SER A 65 0.53 -14.60 15.07
C SER A 65 1.44 -14.07 16.17
N ARG A 66 2.37 -13.21 15.81
CA ARG A 66 3.23 -12.54 16.79
C ARG A 66 2.38 -11.55 17.59
N LYS A 67 2.71 -11.36 18.87
CA LYS A 67 2.11 -10.29 19.67
C LYS A 67 2.41 -8.95 19.01
N GLY A 68 1.37 -8.11 18.84
CA GLY A 68 1.49 -6.80 18.20
C GLY A 68 1.29 -6.81 16.68
N ASP A 69 1.13 -7.97 16.03
CA ASP A 69 0.77 -8.02 14.62
C ASP A 69 -0.61 -7.40 14.41
N ARG A 70 -0.68 -6.37 13.57
CA ARG A 70 -1.95 -5.73 13.19
C ARG A 70 -2.57 -6.46 12.00
N GLN A 71 -3.89 -6.62 12.03
CA GLN A 71 -4.62 -7.22 10.91
C GLN A 71 -4.57 -6.32 9.67
N ASP A 72 -4.66 -5.02 9.89
CA ASP A 72 -4.65 -4.00 8.85
C ASP A 72 -3.58 -2.95 9.11
N GLU A 73 -3.15 -2.30 8.02
CA GLU A 73 -2.25 -1.16 8.02
C GLU A 73 -3.03 0.12 7.69
N TYR A 74 -2.59 1.22 8.29
CA TYR A 74 -3.13 2.54 8.01
C TYR A 74 -2.10 3.34 7.19
N LEU A 75 -2.55 3.85 6.06
CA LEU A 75 -1.80 4.83 5.28
C LEU A 75 -2.09 6.24 5.80
N ILE A 76 -3.33 6.48 6.24
CA ILE A 76 -3.77 7.70 6.90
C ILE A 76 -4.75 7.27 7.98
N GLY A 77 -4.39 7.53 9.24
CA GLY A 77 -5.18 7.22 10.42
C GLY A 77 -6.15 8.36 10.80
N GLU A 78 -6.95 8.15 11.84
CA GLU A 78 -7.97 9.11 12.29
C GLU A 78 -7.37 10.46 12.68
N ASP A 79 -6.25 10.47 13.41
CA ASP A 79 -5.58 11.69 13.85
C ASP A 79 -5.02 12.52 12.71
N GLU A 80 -4.75 11.91 11.56
CA GLU A 80 -4.18 12.53 10.37
C GLU A 80 -5.24 13.11 9.44
N LEU A 81 -6.51 12.66 9.54
CA LEU A 81 -7.58 13.05 8.62
C LEU A 81 -7.69 14.56 8.42
N LYS A 82 -7.69 15.33 9.52
CA LYS A 82 -7.82 16.80 9.50
C LYS A 82 -6.68 17.52 8.77
N TYR A 83 -5.55 16.83 8.56
CA TYR A 83 -4.36 17.33 7.88
C TYR A 83 -4.21 16.77 6.46
N ALA A 84 -5.03 15.78 6.08
CA ALA A 84 -4.89 15.04 4.85
C ALA A 84 -5.96 15.40 3.83
N LYS A 85 -5.59 15.44 2.54
CA LYS A 85 -6.52 15.64 1.42
C LYS A 85 -6.14 14.78 0.22
N GLU A 86 -7.13 14.50 -0.60
CA GLU A 86 -6.89 13.90 -1.92
C GLU A 86 -6.29 14.92 -2.90
N MET A 87 -5.40 14.44 -3.73
CA MET A 87 -4.87 15.15 -4.87
C MET A 87 -4.83 14.21 -6.08
N LYS A 88 -5.42 14.64 -7.19
CA LYS A 88 -5.34 13.90 -8.45
C LYS A 88 -4.26 14.50 -9.34
N ILE A 89 -3.37 13.67 -9.86
CA ILE A 89 -2.36 14.04 -10.85
C ILE A 89 -2.55 13.10 -12.04
N LYS A 90 -2.95 13.65 -13.17
CA LYS A 90 -3.43 12.86 -14.31
C LYS A 90 -4.54 11.91 -13.85
N ASN A 91 -4.43 10.62 -14.07
CA ASN A 91 -5.42 9.63 -13.67
C ASN A 91 -5.09 8.88 -12.36
N ARG A 92 -4.10 9.35 -11.60
CA ARG A 92 -3.70 8.72 -10.33
C ARG A 92 -4.12 9.57 -9.14
N LYS A 93 -4.57 8.90 -8.10
CA LYS A 93 -4.92 9.50 -6.82
C LYS A 93 -3.71 9.46 -5.88
N TYR A 94 -3.48 10.57 -5.22
CA TYR A 94 -2.47 10.77 -4.20
C TYR A 94 -3.14 11.38 -2.96
N PHE A 95 -2.43 11.29 -1.85
CA PHE A 95 -2.80 11.96 -0.61
C PHE A 95 -1.68 12.92 -0.22
N VAL A 96 -2.06 14.11 0.20
CA VAL A 96 -1.13 15.12 0.73
C VAL A 96 -1.48 15.37 2.18
N ILE A 97 -0.50 15.22 3.07
CA ILE A 97 -0.65 15.48 4.50
C ILE A 97 0.18 16.73 4.84
N ASP A 98 -0.46 17.71 5.44
CA ASP A 98 0.13 18.98 5.85
C ASP A 98 -0.09 19.19 7.35
N PHE A 99 0.81 18.69 8.16
CA PHE A 99 0.69 18.80 9.63
C PHE A 99 0.79 20.24 10.17
N ASN A 100 1.26 21.17 9.35
CA ASN A 100 1.38 22.58 9.77
C ASN A 100 0.05 23.34 9.63
N ASN A 101 -0.91 22.79 8.89
CA ASN A 101 -2.16 23.49 8.58
C ASN A 101 -3.37 22.57 8.66
N LEU A 102 -4.40 23.02 9.37
CA LEU A 102 -5.71 22.39 9.30
C LEU A 102 -6.34 22.70 7.92
N LEU A 103 -6.83 21.66 7.27
CA LEU A 103 -7.37 21.80 5.92
C LEU A 103 -8.86 22.16 5.93
N LYS A 104 -9.27 23.08 5.06
CA LYS A 104 -10.69 23.43 4.88
C LYS A 104 -11.55 22.26 4.34
N LYS A 105 -10.96 21.38 3.57
CA LYS A 105 -11.62 20.19 2.99
C LYS A 105 -10.72 18.97 3.21
N PRO A 106 -10.69 18.44 4.45
CA PRO A 106 -9.89 17.27 4.78
C PRO A 106 -10.53 15.99 4.26
N LEU A 107 -9.80 14.87 4.38
CA LEU A 107 -10.35 13.54 4.19
C LEU A 107 -11.44 13.27 5.23
N LYS A 108 -12.47 12.53 4.81
CA LYS A 108 -13.59 12.14 5.68
C LYS A 108 -13.42 10.74 6.27
N GLU A 109 -12.62 9.92 5.62
CA GLU A 109 -12.43 8.50 5.97
C GLU A 109 -10.96 8.15 6.01
N ILE A 110 -10.61 7.28 6.93
CA ILE A 110 -9.26 6.71 7.02
C ILE A 110 -8.89 5.97 5.73
N VAL A 111 -7.60 5.91 5.45
CA VAL A 111 -7.05 5.13 4.33
C VAL A 111 -6.30 3.95 4.92
N SER A 112 -6.92 2.78 4.88
CA SER A 112 -6.39 1.54 5.45
C SER A 112 -6.31 0.42 4.41
N SER A 113 -5.53 -0.61 4.71
CA SER A 113 -5.50 -1.82 3.89
C SER A 113 -6.85 -2.56 3.89
N GLU A 114 -7.74 -2.25 4.83
CA GLU A 114 -9.09 -2.80 4.89
C GLU A 114 -10.01 -2.20 3.83
N ASN A 115 -10.01 -0.87 3.68
CA ASN A 115 -10.90 -0.16 2.75
C ASN A 115 -10.26 0.11 1.38
N ALA A 116 -8.98 -0.19 1.20
CA ALA A 116 -8.29 -0.06 -0.08
C ALA A 116 -8.84 -1.03 -1.15
N LYS A 117 -8.74 -0.63 -2.42
CA LYS A 117 -9.02 -1.52 -3.55
C LYS A 117 -8.18 -2.79 -3.47
N ARG A 118 -8.79 -3.94 -3.78
CA ARG A 118 -8.09 -5.22 -3.77
C ARG A 118 -7.24 -5.40 -5.03
N LEU A 119 -6.09 -6.06 -4.86
CA LEU A 119 -5.34 -6.60 -5.99
C LEU A 119 -6.12 -7.74 -6.63
N ALA A 120 -6.22 -7.73 -7.95
CA ALA A 120 -6.70 -8.87 -8.71
C ALA A 120 -5.65 -10.00 -8.69
N GLN A 121 -6.09 -11.24 -8.90
CA GLN A 121 -5.17 -12.38 -8.96
C GLN A 121 -4.05 -12.18 -9.98
N SER A 122 -4.37 -11.65 -11.16
CA SER A 122 -3.39 -11.37 -12.21
C SER A 122 -2.33 -10.32 -11.80
N GLU A 123 -2.69 -9.39 -10.93
CA GLU A 123 -1.74 -8.40 -10.39
C GLU A 123 -0.82 -9.06 -9.36
N ILE A 124 -1.36 -9.93 -8.50
CA ILE A 124 -0.56 -10.72 -7.54
C ILE A 124 0.46 -11.59 -8.30
N GLU A 125 0.03 -12.25 -9.38
CA GLU A 125 0.91 -13.05 -10.23
C GLU A 125 2.06 -12.22 -10.84
N LYS A 126 1.77 -10.99 -11.27
CA LYS A 126 2.81 -10.07 -11.79
C LYS A 126 3.81 -9.68 -10.71
N ILE A 127 3.34 -9.36 -9.50
CA ILE A 127 4.21 -9.00 -8.37
C ILE A 127 5.14 -10.17 -8.03
N ILE A 128 4.61 -11.40 -7.95
CA ILE A 128 5.41 -12.61 -7.69
C ILE A 128 6.46 -12.83 -8.78
N LYS A 129 6.08 -12.71 -10.06
CA LYS A 129 7.02 -12.88 -11.18
C LYS A 129 8.14 -11.86 -11.16
N PHE A 130 7.83 -10.60 -10.80
CA PHE A 130 8.83 -9.54 -10.73
C PHE A 130 9.83 -9.79 -9.60
N GLY A 131 9.35 -10.19 -8.42
CA GLY A 131 10.22 -10.52 -7.28
C GLY A 131 11.19 -11.69 -7.56
N LEU A 132 10.77 -12.66 -8.38
CA LEU A 132 11.65 -13.77 -8.77
C LEU A 132 12.75 -13.32 -9.74
N LYS A 133 12.43 -12.47 -10.71
CA LYS A 133 13.43 -11.96 -11.68
C LYS A 133 14.49 -11.05 -11.03
N SER A 134 14.16 -10.38 -9.92
CA SER A 134 15.11 -9.53 -9.22
C SER A 134 16.08 -10.29 -8.30
N ASN A 135 15.83 -11.59 -8.05
CA ASN A 135 16.72 -12.44 -7.26
C ASN A 135 17.74 -13.22 -8.11
N ASP A 136 17.68 -13.08 -9.45
CA ASP A 136 18.64 -13.70 -10.38
C ASP A 136 19.80 -12.74 -10.76
N LEU A 137 19.98 -11.64 -9.99
CA LEU A 137 21.10 -10.69 -10.04
C LEU A 137 21.96 -10.87 -8.77
#